data_e040f7fbd9feef0febb811fcd1e25554
#
_entry.id   e040f7fbd9feef0febb811fcd1e25554
#
_cell.length_a   1.000
_cell.length_b   1.000
_cell.length_c   1.000
_cell.angle_alpha   90.00
_cell.angle_beta   90.00
_cell.angle_gamma   90.00
#
_symmetry.space_group_name_H-M   'P 1'
#
loop_
_entity.id
_entity.type
_entity.pdbx_description
1 polymer ?
#
loop_
_entity_poly.entity_id
_entity_poly.type
_entity_poly.pdbx_seq_one_letter_code
_entity_poly.pdbx_strand_id
1 'polypeptide(L)'
;GMYRLQKYDKRTTGMHWHIHKNGADNFRDTKAAGGEKIEAAVAIGADPVLTYAATAPLPRDIDEMVFAGFLRHKSVEMVKCKTVDLEVPAGAEIVLEGYVRTDEMRREGPFGDHTGYYSLADDYPVFHITCITHREHPIYAATVVGKPPMEDCYLAKATERIFLPLMQQMMPEIIDINMPLEGVFHDCCVVSIDKKYPMQARKVMHALWGMGQMMNVKMIIVVDAHVDVQDISEVAWRVFNNIDAKHDLEIVEGPLDVLDHSSPMAKWGAKLGVDATKTWPEEGHSREWPDE
;
A
#
# COMPACT_ATOMS: atom_id res chain seq x y z
N GLY A 1 6.41 9.31 -5.20
CA GLY A 1 5.42 8.79 -4.26
C GLY A 1 4.18 9.67 -4.14
N MET A 2 3.06 9.09 -3.73
CA MET A 2 1.85 9.82 -3.40
C MET A 2 1.79 10.04 -1.88
N TYR A 3 1.63 11.29 -1.46
CA TYR A 3 1.64 11.68 -0.05
C TYR A 3 0.58 12.73 0.24
N ARG A 4 0.02 12.69 1.45
CA ARG A 4 -0.81 13.79 1.95
C ARG A 4 0.06 14.97 2.39
N LEU A 5 -0.49 16.18 2.28
CA LEU A 5 0.15 17.41 2.74
C LEU A 5 -0.79 18.12 3.71
N GLN A 6 -0.40 18.26 4.98
CA GLN A 6 -1.13 19.12 5.91
C GLN A 6 -0.63 20.55 5.74
N LYS A 7 -1.51 21.46 5.35
CA LYS A 7 -1.20 22.88 5.25
C LYS A 7 -1.06 23.49 6.65
N TYR A 8 0.08 24.11 6.93
CA TYR A 8 0.31 24.87 8.15
C TYR A 8 0.02 26.36 7.97
N ASP A 9 0.53 26.94 6.89
CA ASP A 9 0.32 28.33 6.52
C ASP A 9 0.36 28.52 5.00
N LYS A 10 0.58 29.78 4.53
CA LYS A 10 0.58 30.11 3.09
C LYS A 10 1.75 29.49 2.31
N ARG A 11 2.83 29.11 2.99
CA ARG A 11 4.08 28.68 2.37
C ARG A 11 4.66 27.39 2.95
N THR A 12 4.02 26.80 3.94
CA THR A 12 4.51 25.58 4.57
C THR A 12 3.45 24.51 4.70
N THR A 13 3.85 23.27 4.44
CA THR A 13 3.03 22.08 4.65
C THR A 13 3.83 21.00 5.38
N GLY A 14 3.17 20.09 6.06
CA GLY A 14 3.76 18.82 6.46
C GLY A 14 3.98 17.95 5.23
N MET A 15 5.03 17.15 5.26
CA MET A 15 5.32 16.16 4.24
C MET A 15 5.22 14.77 4.87
N HIS A 16 4.06 14.12 4.75
CA HIS A 16 3.80 12.82 5.37
C HIS A 16 4.61 11.70 4.68
N TRP A 17 5.94 11.76 4.81
CA TRP A 17 6.84 10.72 4.32
C TRP A 17 6.87 9.54 5.27
N HIS A 18 6.05 8.57 4.97
CA HIS A 18 5.97 7.33 5.72
C HIS A 18 7.31 6.57 5.66
N ILE A 19 7.71 5.94 6.76
CA ILE A 19 9.03 5.32 6.97
C ILE A 19 9.43 4.30 5.89
N HIS A 20 8.46 3.66 5.24
CA HIS A 20 8.68 2.65 4.20
C HIS A 20 8.56 3.19 2.77
N LYS A 21 8.51 4.50 2.59
CA LYS A 21 8.36 5.15 1.28
C LYS A 21 9.66 5.82 0.83
N ASN A 22 9.88 5.86 -0.49
CA ASN A 22 11.09 6.43 -1.11
C ASN A 22 11.40 7.87 -0.65
N GLY A 23 10.37 8.69 -0.39
CA GLY A 23 10.57 10.04 0.14
C GLY A 23 11.25 10.06 1.51
N ALA A 24 10.89 9.13 2.40
CA ALA A 24 11.55 8.98 3.69
C ALA A 24 12.98 8.45 3.56
N ASP A 25 13.23 7.56 2.59
CA ASP A 25 14.58 7.08 2.29
C ASP A 25 15.47 8.22 1.81
N ASN A 26 15.01 8.99 0.82
CA ASN A 26 15.75 10.14 0.30
C ASN A 26 16.04 11.16 1.40
N PHE A 27 15.10 11.40 2.30
CA PHE A 27 15.29 12.29 3.44
C PHE A 27 16.36 11.77 4.41
N ARG A 28 16.32 10.48 4.76
CA ARG A 28 17.32 9.84 5.63
C ARG A 28 18.70 9.85 5.02
N ASP A 29 18.82 9.51 3.74
CA ASP A 29 20.08 9.46 3.01
C ASP A 29 20.72 10.86 2.90
N THR A 30 19.91 11.88 2.56
CA THR A 30 20.39 13.28 2.52
C THR A 30 20.89 13.72 3.88
N LYS A 31 20.14 13.43 4.95
CA LYS A 31 20.53 13.76 6.32
C LYS A 31 21.81 13.03 6.75
N ALA A 32 21.93 11.74 6.43
CA ALA A 32 23.11 10.94 6.74
C ALA A 32 24.37 11.43 6.00
N ALA A 33 24.20 11.96 4.80
CA ALA A 33 25.27 12.59 4.01
C ALA A 33 25.63 14.03 4.48
N GLY A 34 24.98 14.53 5.53
CA GLY A 34 25.21 15.90 6.03
C GLY A 34 24.53 17.00 5.21
N GLY A 35 23.61 16.65 4.32
CA GLY A 35 22.83 17.61 3.55
C GLY A 35 21.82 18.35 4.43
N GLU A 36 21.74 19.67 4.29
CA GLU A 36 20.86 20.52 5.11
C GLU A 36 19.42 20.57 4.58
N LYS A 37 19.24 20.32 3.29
CA LYS A 37 17.93 20.34 2.61
C LYS A 37 17.87 19.37 1.44
N ILE A 38 16.66 18.97 1.10
CA ILE A 38 16.32 18.23 -0.12
C ILE A 38 15.31 19.05 -0.92
N GLU A 39 15.56 19.25 -2.20
CA GLU A 39 14.60 19.87 -3.10
C GLU A 39 13.42 18.91 -3.36
N ALA A 40 12.24 19.47 -3.45
CA ALA A 40 11.03 18.71 -3.70
C ALA A 40 10.07 19.49 -4.61
N ALA A 41 9.36 18.75 -5.43
CA ALA A 41 8.26 19.27 -6.24
C ALA A 41 7.03 18.37 -6.07
N VAL A 42 5.86 18.99 -5.93
CA VAL A 42 4.58 18.29 -5.77
C VAL A 42 3.69 18.61 -6.96
N ALA A 43 3.36 17.61 -7.76
CA ALA A 43 2.41 17.72 -8.87
C ALA A 43 1.02 17.31 -8.39
N ILE A 44 0.04 18.16 -8.59
CA ILE A 44 -1.37 17.92 -8.27
C ILE A 44 -2.17 17.91 -9.58
N GLY A 45 -3.05 16.91 -9.76
CA GLY A 45 -3.88 16.81 -10.94
C GLY A 45 -3.07 16.44 -12.19
N ALA A 46 -2.41 15.30 -12.17
CA ALA A 46 -1.77 14.69 -13.32
C ALA A 46 -2.65 13.58 -13.92
N ASP A 47 -2.14 12.92 -14.98
CA ASP A 47 -2.76 11.70 -15.53
C ASP A 47 -2.99 10.67 -14.42
N PRO A 48 -4.16 10.02 -14.31
CA PRO A 48 -4.47 9.03 -13.28
C PRO A 48 -3.44 7.90 -13.17
N VAL A 49 -2.81 7.50 -14.27
CA VAL A 49 -1.75 6.47 -14.25
C VAL A 49 -0.51 6.95 -13.49
N LEU A 50 -0.21 8.24 -13.52
CA LEU A 50 0.89 8.80 -12.71
C LEU A 50 0.55 8.76 -11.23
N THR A 51 -0.69 9.09 -10.86
CA THR A 51 -1.16 8.96 -9.47
C THR A 51 -1.05 7.50 -9.01
N TYR A 52 -1.47 6.55 -9.85
CA TYR A 52 -1.31 5.13 -9.57
C TYR A 52 0.16 4.73 -9.42
N ALA A 53 1.02 5.08 -10.38
CA ALA A 53 2.45 4.73 -10.34
C ALA A 53 3.14 5.26 -9.07
N ALA A 54 2.73 6.44 -8.58
CA ALA A 54 3.23 7.01 -7.35
C ALA A 54 2.83 6.23 -6.08
N THR A 55 1.81 5.36 -6.14
CA THR A 55 1.40 4.48 -5.03
C THR A 55 1.90 3.05 -5.18
N ALA A 56 2.29 2.65 -6.40
CA ALA A 56 2.68 1.29 -6.71
C ALA A 56 3.83 0.79 -5.81
N PRO A 57 3.81 -0.48 -5.37
CA PRO A 57 4.85 -1.05 -4.50
C PRO A 57 6.11 -1.40 -5.30
N LEU A 58 6.71 -0.41 -5.95
CA LEU A 58 7.89 -0.56 -6.78
C LEU A 58 9.17 -0.72 -5.93
N PRO A 59 10.14 -1.52 -6.39
CA PRO A 59 11.49 -1.49 -5.86
C PRO A 59 12.09 -0.08 -5.91
N ARG A 60 13.01 0.22 -4.97
CA ARG A 60 13.59 1.56 -4.80
C ARG A 60 14.21 2.14 -6.08
N ASP A 61 14.81 1.29 -6.91
CA ASP A 61 15.54 1.70 -8.11
C ASP A 61 14.67 1.75 -9.39
N ILE A 62 13.37 1.53 -9.26
CA ILE A 62 12.42 1.63 -10.38
C ILE A 62 11.77 3.02 -10.35
N ASP A 63 12.02 3.78 -11.41
CA ASP A 63 11.44 5.10 -11.61
C ASP A 63 9.93 5.01 -11.88
N GLU A 64 9.14 5.74 -11.10
CA GLU A 64 7.67 5.76 -11.17
C GLU A 64 7.17 6.32 -12.52
N MET A 65 7.91 7.26 -13.13
CA MET A 65 7.55 7.82 -14.45
C MET A 65 7.78 6.81 -15.56
N VAL A 66 8.84 6.00 -15.44
CA VAL A 66 9.10 4.87 -16.37
C VAL A 66 7.98 3.83 -16.26
N PHE A 67 7.59 3.47 -15.03
CA PHE A 67 6.49 2.55 -14.79
C PHE A 67 5.16 3.09 -15.31
N ALA A 68 4.87 4.36 -15.09
CA ALA A 68 3.68 5.01 -15.67
C ALA A 68 3.70 4.98 -17.20
N GLY A 69 4.87 5.21 -17.81
CA GLY A 69 5.06 5.10 -19.26
C GLY A 69 4.79 3.68 -19.78
N PHE A 70 5.24 2.67 -19.05
CA PHE A 70 4.95 1.27 -19.35
C PHE A 70 3.45 0.99 -19.33
N LEU A 71 2.73 1.39 -18.30
CA LEU A 71 1.29 1.17 -18.18
C LEU A 71 0.49 1.92 -19.26
N ARG A 72 0.93 3.11 -19.66
CA ARG A 72 0.29 3.93 -20.69
C ARG A 72 0.62 3.51 -22.11
N HIS A 73 1.63 2.66 -22.32
CA HIS A 73 2.25 2.43 -23.63
C HIS A 73 2.70 3.72 -24.33
N LYS A 74 3.03 4.75 -23.54
CA LYS A 74 3.45 6.07 -24.04
C LYS A 74 4.30 6.77 -22.98
N SER A 75 5.39 7.41 -23.40
CA SER A 75 6.26 8.19 -22.52
C SER A 75 5.51 9.26 -21.74
N VAL A 76 5.93 9.50 -20.52
CA VAL A 76 5.49 10.65 -19.72
C VAL A 76 6.30 11.86 -20.15
N GLU A 77 5.63 12.91 -20.62
CA GLU A 77 6.29 14.18 -20.91
C GLU A 77 6.63 14.90 -19.62
N MET A 78 7.89 15.28 -19.46
CA MET A 78 8.40 15.96 -18.28
C MET A 78 8.85 17.38 -18.65
N VAL A 79 8.72 18.32 -17.72
CA VAL A 79 9.20 19.69 -17.85
C VAL A 79 9.99 20.10 -16.62
N LYS A 80 11.00 20.95 -16.80
CA LYS A 80 11.79 21.49 -15.69
C LYS A 80 10.95 22.40 -14.81
N CYS A 81 11.15 22.27 -13.50
CA CYS A 81 10.68 23.21 -12.51
C CYS A 81 11.28 24.60 -12.72
N LYS A 82 10.67 25.63 -12.11
CA LYS A 82 11.11 27.03 -12.26
C LYS A 82 12.18 27.42 -11.25
N THR A 83 12.16 26.82 -10.05
CA THR A 83 12.97 27.27 -8.91
C THR A 83 13.81 26.17 -8.26
N VAL A 84 13.60 24.91 -8.65
CA VAL A 84 14.36 23.74 -8.18
C VAL A 84 14.87 22.94 -9.38
N ASP A 85 15.97 22.21 -9.22
CA ASP A 85 16.56 21.40 -10.31
C ASP A 85 15.89 20.02 -10.40
N LEU A 86 14.57 20.04 -10.55
CA LEU A 86 13.73 18.86 -10.70
C LEU A 86 12.88 18.96 -11.96
N GLU A 87 12.34 17.82 -12.38
CA GLU A 87 11.35 17.72 -13.46
C GLU A 87 10.02 17.22 -12.92
N VAL A 88 8.94 17.69 -13.50
CA VAL A 88 7.55 17.31 -13.16
C VAL A 88 6.78 16.98 -14.42
N PRO A 89 5.68 16.18 -14.31
CA PRO A 89 4.84 15.88 -15.45
C PRO A 89 4.29 17.16 -16.09
N ALA A 90 4.52 17.31 -17.39
CA ALA A 90 4.06 18.49 -18.16
C ALA A 90 2.53 18.68 -18.12
N GLY A 91 1.79 17.58 -17.90
CA GLY A 91 0.34 17.56 -17.79
C GLY A 91 -0.22 17.95 -16.40
N ALA A 92 0.61 18.25 -15.41
CA ALA A 92 0.14 18.61 -14.07
C ALA A 92 -0.73 19.88 -14.09
N GLU A 93 -1.78 19.88 -13.28
CA GLU A 93 -2.69 21.03 -13.15
C GLU A 93 -2.08 22.12 -12.27
N ILE A 94 -1.44 21.72 -11.17
CA ILE A 94 -0.78 22.60 -10.20
C ILE A 94 0.55 21.96 -9.78
N VAL A 95 1.61 22.75 -9.69
CA VAL A 95 2.91 22.30 -9.18
C VAL A 95 3.35 23.21 -8.04
N LEU A 96 3.73 22.61 -6.92
CA LEU A 96 4.36 23.27 -5.79
C LEU A 96 5.84 22.92 -5.81
N GLU A 97 6.71 23.91 -5.87
CA GLU A 97 8.16 23.74 -5.85
C GLU A 97 8.75 24.27 -4.55
N GLY A 98 9.77 23.63 -4.04
CA GLY A 98 10.42 24.10 -2.82
C GLY A 98 11.41 23.09 -2.25
N TYR A 99 11.56 23.09 -0.95
CA TYR A 99 12.54 22.26 -0.26
C TYR A 99 12.04 21.80 1.11
N VAL A 100 12.62 20.71 1.59
CA VAL A 100 12.44 20.17 2.94
C VAL A 100 13.78 20.24 3.66
N ARG A 101 13.79 20.84 4.87
CA ARG A 101 15.00 20.90 5.70
C ARG A 101 15.16 19.58 6.48
N THR A 102 16.39 19.11 6.61
CA THR A 102 16.70 17.85 7.31
C THR A 102 16.68 17.97 8.84
N ASP A 103 16.62 19.18 9.36
CA ASP A 103 16.61 19.52 10.79
C ASP A 103 15.26 20.05 11.29
N GLU A 104 14.24 20.15 10.42
CA GLU A 104 12.94 20.71 10.77
C GLU A 104 11.83 19.68 10.69
N MET A 105 11.19 19.46 11.83
CA MET A 105 10.02 18.59 11.98
C MET A 105 8.89 19.37 12.61
N ARG A 106 7.65 19.05 12.24
CA ARG A 106 6.47 19.70 12.80
C ARG A 106 5.34 18.71 12.99
N ARG A 107 4.55 18.91 14.05
CA ARG A 107 3.40 18.08 14.37
C ARG A 107 2.36 18.12 13.27
N GLU A 108 1.98 16.95 12.76
CA GLU A 108 0.91 16.71 11.80
C GLU A 108 -0.12 15.77 12.40
N GLY A 109 -1.38 16.01 12.06
CA GLY A 109 -2.48 15.19 12.51
C GLY A 109 -3.14 15.67 13.81
N PRO A 110 -4.11 14.94 14.38
CA PRO A 110 -4.64 13.72 13.79
C PRO A 110 -5.33 13.96 12.43
N PHE A 111 -5.32 12.96 11.56
CA PHE A 111 -5.87 13.05 10.21
C PHE A 111 -6.92 11.94 9.99
N GLY A 112 -8.12 12.28 9.50
CA GLY A 112 -9.12 11.29 9.11
C GLY A 112 -8.63 10.52 7.89
N ASP A 113 -8.47 9.20 8.01
CA ASP A 113 -7.80 8.38 7.02
C ASP A 113 -8.72 7.32 6.40
N HIS A 114 -8.22 6.61 5.40
CA HIS A 114 -8.98 5.61 4.63
C HIS A 114 -9.42 4.38 5.45
N THR A 115 -8.88 4.19 6.63
CA THR A 115 -9.38 3.19 7.58
C THR A 115 -10.76 3.53 8.15
N GLY A 116 -11.21 4.78 8.00
CA GLY A 116 -12.41 5.30 8.65
C GLY A 116 -12.15 5.82 10.07
N TYR A 117 -10.90 5.80 10.52
CA TYR A 117 -10.47 6.30 11.83
C TYR A 117 -9.46 7.44 11.67
N TYR A 118 -9.27 8.23 12.72
CA TYR A 118 -8.22 9.23 12.75
C TYR A 118 -6.87 8.57 13.03
N SER A 119 -5.87 8.89 12.18
CA SER A 119 -4.49 8.51 12.43
C SER A 119 -3.91 9.28 13.63
N LEU A 120 -2.90 8.71 14.27
CA LEU A 120 -2.18 9.39 15.36
C LEU A 120 -1.45 10.63 14.81
N ALA A 121 -1.38 11.66 15.65
CA ALA A 121 -0.53 12.80 15.36
C ALA A 121 0.93 12.43 15.60
N ASP A 122 1.82 12.78 14.67
CA ASP A 122 3.26 12.51 14.73
C ASP A 122 4.04 13.68 14.12
N ASP A 123 5.35 13.68 14.25
CA ASP A 123 6.22 14.73 13.72
C ASP A 123 6.74 14.34 12.33
N TYR A 124 6.50 15.22 11.35
CA TYR A 124 6.90 15.04 9.97
C TYR A 124 7.73 16.21 9.45
N PRO A 125 8.57 15.98 8.42
CA PRO A 125 9.32 17.04 7.77
C PRO A 125 8.42 18.16 7.25
N VAL A 126 8.96 19.37 7.24
CA VAL A 126 8.26 20.59 6.74
C VAL A 126 8.71 20.90 5.32
N PHE A 127 7.75 20.99 4.41
CA PHE A 127 7.97 21.44 3.04
C PHE A 127 7.75 22.96 2.93
N HIS A 128 8.79 23.67 2.52
CA HIS A 128 8.79 25.10 2.28
C HIS A 128 8.53 25.38 0.80
N ILE A 129 7.38 25.97 0.49
CA ILE A 129 6.96 26.28 -0.88
C ILE A 129 7.57 27.60 -1.30
N THR A 130 8.38 27.58 -2.36
CA THR A 130 9.03 28.75 -2.94
C THR A 130 8.36 29.25 -4.21
N CYS A 131 7.72 28.35 -4.96
CA CYS A 131 7.03 28.67 -6.19
C CYS A 131 5.77 27.81 -6.34
N ILE A 132 4.73 28.40 -6.90
CA ILE A 132 3.51 27.69 -7.31
C ILE A 132 3.27 28.04 -8.78
N THR A 133 3.19 27.02 -9.62
CA THR A 133 2.79 27.14 -11.02
C THR A 133 1.49 26.37 -11.24
N HIS A 134 0.64 26.83 -12.14
CA HIS A 134 -0.60 26.18 -12.46
C HIS A 134 -1.06 26.48 -13.88
N ARG A 135 -1.98 25.67 -14.41
CA ARG A 135 -2.65 25.96 -15.67
C ARG A 135 -3.51 27.21 -15.54
N GLU A 136 -3.89 27.80 -16.66
CA GLU A 136 -4.76 28.97 -16.69
C GLU A 136 -6.09 28.71 -15.97
N HIS A 137 -6.68 27.51 -16.17
CA HIS A 137 -7.89 27.05 -15.50
C HIS A 137 -7.62 25.68 -14.86
N PRO A 138 -6.91 25.63 -13.70
CA PRO A 138 -6.51 24.39 -13.12
C PRO A 138 -7.68 23.62 -12.49
N ILE A 139 -7.69 22.31 -12.68
CA ILE A 139 -8.62 21.41 -12.02
C ILE A 139 -7.92 20.83 -10.78
N TYR A 140 -8.47 21.03 -9.60
CA TYR A 140 -7.94 20.47 -8.37
C TYR A 140 -8.43 19.03 -8.22
N ALA A 141 -7.52 18.07 -8.39
CA ALA A 141 -7.82 16.68 -8.12
C ALA A 141 -7.87 16.44 -6.60
N ALA A 142 -9.00 15.92 -6.14
CA ALA A 142 -9.25 15.65 -4.72
C ALA A 142 -9.92 14.30 -4.53
N THR A 143 -9.69 13.68 -3.38
CA THR A 143 -10.42 12.49 -2.94
C THR A 143 -11.16 12.78 -1.64
N VAL A 144 -12.22 12.03 -1.38
CA VAL A 144 -12.88 12.01 -0.07
C VAL A 144 -12.37 10.79 0.69
N VAL A 145 -11.51 11.04 1.67
CA VAL A 145 -10.87 9.98 2.45
C VAL A 145 -11.75 9.58 3.63
N GLY A 146 -11.95 8.29 3.82
CA GLY A 146 -12.76 7.75 4.90
C GLY A 146 -12.98 6.25 4.76
N LYS A 147 -13.92 5.72 5.52
CA LYS A 147 -14.29 4.30 5.45
C LYS A 147 -14.64 3.89 4.01
N PRO A 148 -14.12 2.76 3.50
CA PRO A 148 -14.47 2.23 2.17
C PRO A 148 -16.00 2.08 1.95
N PRO A 149 -16.48 2.22 0.71
CA PRO A 149 -15.71 2.44 -0.53
C PRO A 149 -15.35 3.90 -0.78
N MET A 150 -14.16 4.14 -1.30
CA MET A 150 -13.69 5.44 -1.81
C MET A 150 -12.60 5.21 -2.89
N GLU A 151 -11.98 6.26 -3.41
CA GLU A 151 -11.10 6.19 -4.59
C GLU A 151 -9.88 5.27 -4.40
N ASP A 152 -9.30 5.25 -3.21
CA ASP A 152 -8.11 4.43 -2.90
C ASP A 152 -8.37 2.93 -3.07
N CYS A 153 -9.62 2.49 -2.92
CA CYS A 153 -10.04 1.11 -3.17
C CYS A 153 -9.73 0.67 -4.61
N TYR A 154 -9.90 1.55 -5.58
CA TYR A 154 -9.64 1.24 -6.99
C TYR A 154 -8.15 1.25 -7.31
N LEU A 155 -7.36 2.09 -6.63
CA LEU A 155 -5.89 2.04 -6.71
C LEU A 155 -5.36 0.71 -6.16
N ALA A 156 -5.89 0.26 -5.04
CA ALA A 156 -5.55 -1.04 -4.46
C ALA A 156 -5.94 -2.20 -5.37
N LYS A 157 -7.14 -2.16 -5.96
CA LYS A 157 -7.59 -3.18 -6.92
C LYS A 157 -6.71 -3.22 -8.16
N ALA A 158 -6.25 -2.07 -8.66
CA ALA A 158 -5.28 -2.00 -9.75
C ALA A 158 -3.94 -2.66 -9.34
N THR A 159 -3.44 -2.37 -8.13
CA THR A 159 -2.21 -3.00 -7.60
C THR A 159 -2.34 -4.52 -7.55
N GLU A 160 -3.44 -5.01 -6.99
CA GLU A 160 -3.74 -6.44 -6.92
C GLU A 160 -3.65 -7.11 -8.30
N ARG A 161 -4.31 -6.53 -9.31
CA ARG A 161 -4.34 -7.10 -10.68
C ARG A 161 -3.01 -6.97 -11.43
N ILE A 162 -2.30 -5.86 -11.28
CA ILE A 162 -1.04 -5.61 -11.97
C ILE A 162 0.09 -6.48 -11.40
N PHE A 163 0.12 -6.67 -10.09
CA PHE A 163 1.21 -7.39 -9.43
C PHE A 163 0.95 -8.90 -9.26
N LEU A 164 -0.27 -9.39 -9.43
CA LEU A 164 -0.59 -10.81 -9.35
C LEU A 164 0.32 -11.68 -10.24
N PRO A 165 0.57 -11.36 -11.53
CA PRO A 165 1.47 -12.18 -12.36
C PRO A 165 2.91 -12.26 -11.84
N LEU A 166 3.41 -11.22 -11.18
CA LEU A 166 4.73 -11.23 -10.56
C LEU A 166 4.76 -12.10 -9.30
N MET A 167 3.69 -12.08 -8.51
CA MET A 167 3.53 -12.95 -7.35
C MET A 167 3.45 -14.42 -7.78
N GLN A 168 2.73 -14.73 -8.85
CA GLN A 168 2.63 -16.06 -9.42
C GLN A 168 3.95 -16.60 -9.95
N GLN A 169 4.87 -15.74 -10.40
CA GLN A 169 6.22 -16.16 -10.79
C GLN A 169 7.05 -16.67 -9.60
N MET A 170 6.85 -16.09 -8.43
CA MET A 170 7.55 -16.48 -7.20
C MET A 170 6.82 -17.57 -6.43
N MET A 171 5.51 -17.61 -6.53
CA MET A 171 4.61 -18.56 -5.86
C MET A 171 3.58 -19.08 -6.86
N PRO A 172 3.97 -20.05 -7.72
CA PRO A 172 3.12 -20.53 -8.81
C PRO A 172 1.84 -21.23 -8.34
N GLU A 173 1.75 -21.62 -7.08
CA GLU A 173 0.52 -22.13 -6.47
C GLU A 173 -0.57 -21.09 -6.30
N ILE A 174 -0.27 -19.80 -6.30
CA ILE A 174 -1.27 -18.73 -6.20
C ILE A 174 -2.08 -18.67 -7.48
N ILE A 175 -3.39 -18.82 -7.36
CA ILE A 175 -4.34 -18.70 -8.48
C ILE A 175 -4.87 -17.27 -8.57
N ASP A 176 -5.35 -16.73 -7.45
CA ASP A 176 -5.85 -15.36 -7.38
C ASP A 176 -5.68 -14.76 -5.99
N ILE A 177 -5.76 -13.44 -5.91
CA ILE A 177 -5.74 -12.68 -4.65
C ILE A 177 -6.86 -11.65 -4.65
N ASN A 178 -7.32 -11.30 -3.46
CA ASN A 178 -8.22 -10.18 -3.22
C ASN A 178 -7.79 -9.44 -1.96
N MET A 179 -7.70 -8.13 -2.06
CA MET A 179 -7.53 -7.23 -0.91
C MET A 179 -8.88 -6.54 -0.68
N PRO A 180 -9.77 -7.14 0.15
CA PRO A 180 -11.16 -6.72 0.24
C PRO A 180 -11.32 -5.36 0.89
N LEU A 181 -12.40 -4.67 0.54
CA LEU A 181 -12.75 -3.35 1.08
C LEU A 181 -12.98 -3.40 2.60
N GLU A 182 -13.50 -4.49 3.09
CA GLU A 182 -13.74 -4.76 4.51
C GLU A 182 -12.44 -4.82 5.32
N GLY A 183 -11.34 -5.23 4.68
CA GLY A 183 -9.97 -5.16 5.21
C GLY A 183 -9.23 -3.89 4.81
N VAL A 184 -9.96 -2.83 4.46
CA VAL A 184 -9.39 -1.53 4.07
C VAL A 184 -8.33 -1.69 2.96
N PHE A 185 -8.52 -2.68 2.08
CA PHE A 185 -7.66 -3.02 0.93
C PHE A 185 -6.14 -3.18 1.25
N HIS A 186 -5.74 -3.30 2.51
CA HIS A 186 -4.36 -3.63 2.90
C HIS A 186 -4.23 -4.39 4.23
N ASP A 187 -5.25 -4.37 5.10
CA ASP A 187 -5.22 -5.10 6.37
C ASP A 187 -5.56 -6.58 6.21
N CYS A 188 -6.29 -6.94 5.15
CA CYS A 188 -6.64 -8.32 4.83
C CYS A 188 -6.25 -8.66 3.39
N CYS A 189 -5.74 -9.88 3.19
CA CYS A 189 -5.52 -10.46 1.88
C CYS A 189 -6.15 -11.86 1.84
N VAL A 190 -7.03 -12.10 0.90
CA VAL A 190 -7.57 -13.43 0.60
C VAL A 190 -6.81 -14.00 -0.59
N VAL A 191 -6.38 -15.25 -0.50
CA VAL A 191 -5.55 -15.90 -1.53
C VAL A 191 -6.12 -17.27 -1.85
N SER A 192 -6.40 -17.56 -3.12
CA SER A 192 -6.69 -18.94 -3.55
C SER A 192 -5.41 -19.60 -4.07
N ILE A 193 -5.21 -20.85 -3.67
CA ILE A 193 -4.03 -21.63 -4.05
C ILE A 193 -4.40 -23.01 -4.60
N ASP A 194 -3.61 -23.48 -5.55
CA ASP A 194 -3.59 -24.87 -5.99
C ASP A 194 -2.66 -25.69 -5.08
N LYS A 195 -3.22 -26.16 -3.95
CA LYS A 195 -2.49 -26.88 -2.89
C LYS A 195 -2.00 -28.22 -3.40
N LYS A 196 -0.71 -28.48 -3.29
CA LYS A 196 -0.04 -29.71 -3.78
C LYS A 196 0.56 -30.59 -2.67
N TYR A 197 0.74 -30.05 -1.46
CA TYR A 197 1.32 -30.74 -0.33
C TYR A 197 0.82 -30.14 1.00
N PRO A 198 0.91 -30.92 2.10
CA PRO A 198 0.52 -30.43 3.42
C PRO A 198 1.25 -29.16 3.83
N MET A 199 0.57 -28.29 4.57
CA MET A 199 1.09 -27.02 5.11
C MET A 199 1.48 -25.98 4.06
N GLN A 200 1.10 -26.14 2.80
CA GLN A 200 1.43 -25.18 1.73
C GLN A 200 0.75 -23.83 1.94
N ALA A 201 -0.45 -23.78 2.53
CA ALA A 201 -1.12 -22.54 2.88
C ALA A 201 -0.26 -21.69 3.83
N ARG A 202 0.37 -22.31 4.84
CA ARG A 202 1.27 -21.59 5.77
C ARG A 202 2.53 -21.06 5.06
N LYS A 203 3.09 -21.85 4.15
CA LYS A 203 4.21 -21.38 3.30
C LYS A 203 3.83 -20.11 2.54
N VAL A 204 2.62 -20.05 1.98
CA VAL A 204 2.13 -18.87 1.26
C VAL A 204 1.94 -17.68 2.21
N MET A 205 1.34 -17.88 3.39
CA MET A 205 1.20 -16.82 4.40
C MET A 205 2.55 -16.21 4.77
N HIS A 206 3.53 -17.04 5.11
CA HIS A 206 4.87 -16.56 5.47
C HIS A 206 5.60 -15.87 4.32
N ALA A 207 5.44 -16.36 3.09
CA ALA A 207 6.03 -15.74 1.92
C ALA A 207 5.44 -14.35 1.65
N LEU A 208 4.11 -14.20 1.76
CA LEU A 208 3.44 -12.92 1.63
C LEU A 208 3.86 -11.94 2.72
N TRP A 209 3.88 -12.34 3.98
CA TRP A 209 4.34 -11.49 5.08
C TRP A 209 5.83 -11.10 4.99
N GLY A 210 6.63 -11.84 4.23
CA GLY A 210 8.03 -11.50 3.94
C GLY A 210 8.22 -10.62 2.69
N MET A 211 7.17 -10.31 1.94
CA MET A 211 7.27 -9.70 0.62
C MET A 211 6.89 -8.20 0.62
N GLY A 212 7.88 -7.31 0.50
CA GLY A 212 7.65 -5.88 0.27
C GLY A 212 6.58 -5.27 1.17
N GLN A 213 5.62 -4.56 0.58
CA GLN A 213 4.51 -3.93 1.32
C GLN A 213 3.48 -4.94 1.87
N MET A 214 3.44 -6.18 1.36
CA MET A 214 2.62 -7.24 1.93
C MET A 214 2.99 -7.57 3.38
N MET A 215 4.20 -7.18 3.83
CA MET A 215 4.59 -7.29 5.23
C MET A 215 3.64 -6.55 6.19
N ASN A 216 2.88 -5.57 5.72
CA ASN A 216 1.95 -4.79 6.53
C ASN A 216 0.58 -5.46 6.66
N VAL A 217 0.25 -6.44 5.81
CA VAL A 217 -1.02 -7.16 5.85
C VAL A 217 -1.17 -7.86 7.20
N LYS A 218 -2.27 -7.57 7.87
CA LYS A 218 -2.57 -8.05 9.23
C LYS A 218 -3.21 -9.43 9.22
N MET A 219 -4.10 -9.69 8.26
CA MET A 219 -4.80 -10.95 8.13
C MET A 219 -4.60 -11.55 6.74
N ILE A 220 -4.22 -12.82 6.67
CA ILE A 220 -4.17 -13.57 5.41
C ILE A 220 -5.11 -14.77 5.54
N ILE A 221 -6.03 -14.89 4.59
CA ILE A 221 -6.94 -16.02 4.46
C ILE A 221 -6.57 -16.79 3.21
N VAL A 222 -6.28 -18.07 3.34
CA VAL A 222 -5.94 -18.94 2.21
C VAL A 222 -7.10 -19.92 1.98
N VAL A 223 -7.53 -20.02 0.73
CA VAL A 223 -8.62 -20.89 0.29
C VAL A 223 -8.18 -21.75 -0.89
N ASP A 224 -8.96 -22.78 -1.23
CA ASP A 224 -8.70 -23.65 -2.38
C ASP A 224 -8.85 -22.94 -3.72
N ALA A 225 -8.23 -23.49 -4.77
CA ALA A 225 -8.14 -22.91 -6.11
C ALA A 225 -9.49 -22.62 -6.78
N HIS A 226 -10.54 -23.35 -6.43
CA HIS A 226 -11.86 -23.20 -7.02
C HIS A 226 -12.71 -22.10 -6.39
N VAL A 227 -12.27 -21.54 -5.26
CA VAL A 227 -12.99 -20.48 -4.55
C VAL A 227 -12.74 -19.14 -5.22
N ASP A 228 -13.81 -18.43 -5.55
CA ASP A 228 -13.71 -17.05 -6.03
C ASP A 228 -13.38 -16.11 -4.87
N VAL A 229 -12.13 -15.69 -4.78
CA VAL A 229 -11.65 -14.75 -3.74
C VAL A 229 -12.26 -13.35 -3.86
N GLN A 230 -12.86 -13.01 -5.00
CA GLN A 230 -13.55 -11.73 -5.18
C GLN A 230 -14.97 -11.75 -4.56
N ASP A 231 -15.55 -12.92 -4.30
CA ASP A 231 -16.78 -13.09 -3.57
C ASP A 231 -16.50 -13.28 -2.06
N ILE A 232 -16.57 -12.18 -1.32
CA ILE A 232 -16.32 -12.20 0.14
C ILE A 232 -17.35 -13.04 0.89
N SER A 233 -18.57 -13.19 0.39
CA SER A 233 -19.59 -14.06 1.00
C SER A 233 -19.20 -15.52 0.86
N GLU A 234 -18.71 -15.94 -0.30
CA GLU A 234 -18.17 -17.30 -0.52
C GLU A 234 -16.97 -17.56 0.40
N VAL A 235 -16.01 -16.62 0.44
CA VAL A 235 -14.84 -16.73 1.32
C VAL A 235 -15.25 -16.86 2.79
N ALA A 236 -16.20 -16.05 3.26
CA ALA A 236 -16.70 -16.11 4.63
C ALA A 236 -17.36 -17.45 4.92
N TRP A 237 -18.15 -17.98 3.97
CA TRP A 237 -18.76 -19.30 4.10
C TRP A 237 -17.70 -20.40 4.26
N ARG A 238 -16.62 -20.36 3.47
CA ARG A 238 -15.49 -21.29 3.59
C ARG A 238 -14.83 -21.20 4.97
N VAL A 239 -14.48 -20.01 5.38
CA VAL A 239 -13.82 -19.77 6.68
C VAL A 239 -14.67 -20.30 7.82
N PHE A 240 -15.97 -19.98 7.85
CA PHE A 240 -16.83 -20.36 8.96
C PHE A 240 -17.13 -21.86 9.05
N ASN A 241 -17.00 -22.60 7.94
CA ASN A 241 -17.35 -24.01 7.88
C ASN A 241 -16.13 -24.94 7.82
N ASN A 242 -14.98 -24.49 7.32
CA ASN A 242 -13.85 -25.36 7.01
C ASN A 242 -12.73 -25.33 8.05
N ILE A 243 -12.68 -24.33 8.93
CA ILE A 243 -11.54 -24.19 9.85
C ILE A 243 -11.79 -24.87 11.21
N ASP A 244 -10.74 -25.49 11.74
CA ASP A 244 -10.58 -25.80 13.16
C ASP A 244 -9.62 -24.77 13.78
N ALA A 245 -10.12 -23.99 14.75
CA ALA A 245 -9.37 -22.87 15.31
C ALA A 245 -8.04 -23.26 15.99
N LYS A 246 -7.84 -24.54 16.32
CA LYS A 246 -6.62 -25.03 16.91
C LYS A 246 -5.55 -25.36 15.87
N HIS A 247 -5.95 -25.83 14.71
CA HIS A 247 -5.04 -26.38 13.70
C HIS A 247 -4.85 -25.43 12.50
N ASP A 248 -5.87 -24.64 12.18
CA ASP A 248 -5.91 -23.87 10.91
C ASP A 248 -5.64 -22.37 11.10
N LEU A 249 -5.37 -21.95 12.33
CA LEU A 249 -4.95 -20.59 12.62
C LEU A 249 -3.46 -20.51 12.87
N GLU A 250 -2.86 -19.40 12.42
CA GLU A 250 -1.49 -19.03 12.69
C GLU A 250 -1.41 -17.62 13.23
N ILE A 251 -0.80 -17.44 14.39
CA ILE A 251 -0.59 -16.13 14.99
C ILE A 251 0.90 -15.87 15.02
N VAL A 252 1.34 -14.80 14.34
CA VAL A 252 2.73 -14.36 14.32
C VAL A 252 2.84 -12.89 14.68
N GLU A 253 4.00 -12.47 15.16
CA GLU A 253 4.29 -11.05 15.42
C GLU A 253 5.12 -10.47 14.27
N GLY A 254 4.85 -9.21 13.92
CA GLY A 254 5.61 -8.55 12.86
C GLY A 254 5.17 -7.11 12.61
N PRO A 255 5.73 -6.48 11.56
CA PRO A 255 5.33 -5.14 11.15
C PRO A 255 3.85 -5.07 10.79
N LEU A 256 3.20 -3.97 11.19
CA LEU A 256 1.84 -3.61 10.80
C LEU A 256 1.83 -2.22 10.18
N ASP A 257 0.76 -1.90 9.47
CA ASP A 257 0.58 -0.57 8.92
C ASP A 257 0.52 0.49 10.03
N VAL A 258 1.03 1.68 9.73
CA VAL A 258 1.02 2.82 10.67
C VAL A 258 -0.40 3.25 11.04
N LEU A 259 -1.37 2.93 10.21
CA LEU A 259 -2.78 3.24 10.42
C LEU A 259 -3.52 2.17 11.22
N ASP A 260 -2.88 1.04 11.52
CA ASP A 260 -3.48 0.04 12.41
C ASP A 260 -3.58 0.61 13.85
N HIS A 261 -4.83 0.85 14.26
CA HIS A 261 -5.15 1.39 15.58
C HIS A 261 -5.44 0.31 16.63
N SER A 262 -5.51 -0.96 16.21
CA SER A 262 -5.93 -2.07 17.07
C SER A 262 -4.75 -2.76 17.78
N SER A 263 -3.54 -2.60 17.28
CA SER A 263 -2.35 -3.19 17.91
C SER A 263 -1.94 -2.42 19.16
N PRO A 264 -1.37 -3.10 20.16
CA PRO A 264 -0.94 -2.45 21.41
C PRO A 264 0.25 -1.49 21.21
N MET A 265 1.00 -1.67 20.13
CA MET A 265 2.15 -0.85 19.78
C MET A 265 2.00 -0.31 18.35
N ALA A 266 2.39 0.94 18.13
CA ALA A 266 2.36 1.51 16.79
C ALA A 266 3.33 0.78 15.85
N LYS A 267 2.87 0.45 14.64
CA LYS A 267 3.67 -0.11 13.54
C LYS A 267 4.10 -1.58 13.70
N TRP A 268 3.73 -2.26 14.77
CA TRP A 268 3.95 -3.69 14.90
C TRP A 268 2.94 -4.35 15.86
N GLY A 269 2.69 -5.64 15.69
CA GLY A 269 1.79 -6.40 16.54
C GLY A 269 1.54 -7.80 15.98
N ALA A 270 0.48 -8.44 16.45
CA ALA A 270 0.10 -9.77 16.01
C ALA A 270 -0.61 -9.74 14.65
N LYS A 271 -0.35 -10.78 13.87
CA LYS A 271 -0.96 -11.07 12.58
C LYS A 271 -1.68 -12.41 12.64
N LEU A 272 -2.74 -12.55 11.87
CA LEU A 272 -3.54 -13.77 11.81
C LEU A 272 -3.49 -14.37 10.42
N GLY A 273 -3.04 -15.62 10.31
CA GLY A 273 -3.22 -16.49 9.16
C GLY A 273 -4.40 -17.43 9.38
N VAL A 274 -5.22 -17.63 8.37
CA VAL A 274 -6.35 -18.57 8.36
C VAL A 274 -6.18 -19.50 7.18
N ASP A 275 -5.95 -20.78 7.45
CA ASP A 275 -5.95 -21.84 6.44
C ASP A 275 -7.37 -22.40 6.31
N ALA A 276 -8.12 -21.91 5.32
CA ALA A 276 -9.46 -22.41 5.01
C ALA A 276 -9.46 -23.32 3.77
N THR A 277 -8.29 -23.88 3.42
CA THR A 277 -8.18 -24.92 2.39
C THR A 277 -8.67 -26.27 2.94
N LYS A 278 -8.99 -27.20 2.05
CA LYS A 278 -9.23 -28.58 2.40
C LYS A 278 -8.05 -29.13 3.21
N THR A 279 -8.32 -29.57 4.44
CA THR A 279 -7.31 -30.19 5.32
C THR A 279 -7.04 -31.63 4.88
N TRP A 280 -5.78 -31.99 4.73
CA TRP A 280 -5.35 -33.32 4.32
C TRP A 280 -5.13 -34.25 5.54
N PRO A 281 -5.17 -35.58 5.37
CA PRO A 281 -4.88 -36.51 6.47
C PRO A 281 -3.53 -36.27 7.14
N GLU A 282 -2.51 -35.89 6.36
CA GLU A 282 -1.15 -35.60 6.82
C GLU A 282 -1.09 -34.32 7.68
N GLU A 283 -2.10 -33.47 7.61
CA GLU A 283 -2.27 -32.27 8.44
C GLU A 283 -3.03 -32.56 9.75
N GLY A 284 -3.28 -33.85 10.03
CA GLY A 284 -3.95 -34.30 11.25
C GLY A 284 -5.46 -34.49 11.12
N HIS A 285 -6.01 -34.43 9.92
CA HIS A 285 -7.44 -34.62 9.67
C HIS A 285 -7.75 -36.11 9.50
N SER A 286 -8.35 -36.71 10.51
CA SER A 286 -8.64 -38.15 10.53
C SER A 286 -9.99 -38.54 9.90
N ARG A 287 -10.81 -37.56 9.53
CA ARG A 287 -12.13 -37.79 8.92
C ARG A 287 -12.04 -37.57 7.41
N GLU A 288 -12.92 -38.29 6.68
CA GLU A 288 -13.10 -38.03 5.26
C GLU A 288 -13.66 -36.59 5.07
N TRP A 289 -13.08 -35.85 4.13
CA TRP A 289 -13.60 -34.52 3.81
C TRP A 289 -14.87 -34.67 2.98
N PRO A 290 -15.96 -34.01 3.37
CA PRO A 290 -17.24 -34.18 2.66
C PRO A 290 -17.18 -33.61 1.24
N ASP A 291 -17.97 -34.19 0.34
CA ASP A 291 -18.24 -33.60 -0.97
C ASP A 291 -19.17 -32.38 -0.81
N GLU A 292 -19.05 -31.45 -1.75
CA GLU A 292 -19.92 -30.27 -1.83
C GLU A 292 -21.14 -30.50 -2.71
#